data_cedf05c776d84aadf44e1c59ccf72dac
#
_entry.id   cedf05c776d84aadf44e1c59ccf72dac
#
_cell.length_a   1.000
_cell.length_b   1.000
_cell.length_c   1.000
_cell.angle_alpha   90.00
_cell.angle_beta   90.00
_cell.angle_gamma   90.00
#
_symmetry.space_group_name_H-M   'P 1'
#
loop_
_entity.id
_entity.type
_entity.pdbx_description
1 polymer ?
#
loop_
_entity_poly.entity_id
_entity_poly.type
_entity_poly.pdbx_seq_one_letter_code
_entity_poly.pdbx_strand_id
1 'polypeptide(L)'
;MPDFAWRFLRAAGGRVAARNLDLTIEGQDRIPTRGPVLLAARHFHHLYDGCVILTSIPRPVHILVGLDWVSNPMIGRVMRFACRSARWPVVARPGAHSGVTARDAAIAFRQAANDSLDLFREGRILLVFPEGYPNIDPSYTPKRDESEFLPFQQGYLRLVKLAAREVMEVPVVPVGLEYQRGDGDRWQVTLRFGDPVTVDDADAARDIEHQVRALSGAPR
;
A
#
# COMPACT_ATOMS: atom_id res chain seq x y z
N MET A 1 17.83 6.66 -13.49
CA MET A 1 18.18 6.79 -12.06
C MET A 1 17.07 6.44 -11.03
N PRO A 2 15.83 6.11 -11.43
CA PRO A 2 14.81 5.72 -10.41
C PRO A 2 15.09 4.39 -9.72
N ASP A 3 15.90 3.52 -10.31
CA ASP A 3 16.08 2.16 -9.80
C ASP A 3 17.01 2.04 -8.57
N PHE A 4 17.82 3.06 -8.28
CA PHE A 4 18.73 2.99 -7.12
C PHE A 4 17.98 3.09 -5.79
N ALA A 5 17.07 4.04 -5.66
CA ALA A 5 16.27 4.20 -4.44
C ALA A 5 15.43 2.95 -4.15
N TRP A 6 14.78 2.39 -5.18
CA TRP A 6 14.04 1.14 -5.06
C TRP A 6 14.95 -0.04 -4.67
N ARG A 7 16.11 -0.20 -5.31
CA ARG A 7 17.06 -1.27 -4.95
C ARG A 7 17.54 -1.15 -3.51
N PHE A 8 17.81 0.06 -3.06
CA PHE A 8 18.18 0.33 -1.66
C PHE A 8 17.05 -0.02 -0.69
N LEU A 9 15.83 0.47 -0.95
CA LEU A 9 14.65 0.17 -0.13
C LEU A 9 14.32 -1.32 -0.10
N ARG A 10 14.42 -1.99 -1.24
CA ARG A 10 14.25 -3.45 -1.32
C ARG A 10 15.30 -4.19 -0.50
N ALA A 11 16.56 -3.80 -0.59
CA ALA A 11 17.65 -4.42 0.18
C ALA A 11 17.47 -4.17 1.70
N ALA A 12 17.10 -2.95 2.08
CA ALA A 12 16.84 -2.59 3.48
C ALA A 12 15.62 -3.35 4.02
N GLY A 13 14.50 -3.35 3.28
CA GLY A 13 13.29 -4.09 3.62
C GLY A 13 13.54 -5.60 3.72
N GLY A 14 14.37 -6.15 2.81
CA GLY A 14 14.77 -7.55 2.85
C GLY A 14 15.54 -7.93 4.12
N ARG A 15 16.42 -7.04 4.59
CA ARG A 15 17.14 -7.27 5.87
C ARG A 15 16.17 -7.23 7.06
N VAL A 16 15.21 -6.30 7.06
CA VAL A 16 14.18 -6.22 8.09
C VAL A 16 13.32 -7.47 8.09
N ALA A 17 12.83 -7.89 6.92
CA ALA A 17 12.02 -9.09 6.77
C ALA A 17 12.80 -10.34 7.22
N ALA A 18 14.01 -10.57 6.72
CA ALA A 18 14.82 -11.75 7.06
C ALA A 18 15.12 -11.86 8.55
N ARG A 19 15.23 -10.73 9.27
CA ARG A 19 15.51 -10.71 10.70
C ARG A 19 14.28 -10.99 11.57
N ASN A 20 13.11 -10.54 11.13
CA ASN A 20 11.92 -10.48 11.99
C ASN A 20 10.79 -11.40 11.54
N LEU A 21 10.83 -11.92 10.28
CA LEU A 21 9.72 -12.62 9.68
C LEU A 21 10.13 -13.97 9.12
N ASP A 22 9.20 -14.93 9.17
CA ASP A 22 9.22 -16.16 8.40
C ASP A 22 8.15 -16.02 7.32
N LEU A 23 8.61 -15.79 6.08
CA LEU A 23 7.76 -15.35 4.99
C LEU A 23 7.42 -16.47 4.01
N THR A 24 6.12 -16.67 3.77
CA THR A 24 5.57 -17.52 2.70
C THR A 24 4.91 -16.60 1.65
N ILE A 25 5.12 -16.88 0.36
CA ILE A 25 4.57 -16.09 -0.74
C ILE A 25 3.78 -17.01 -1.66
N GLU A 26 2.54 -16.62 -1.98
CA GLU A 26 1.62 -17.37 -2.84
C GLU A 26 1.07 -16.46 -3.95
N GLY A 27 0.89 -16.98 -5.17
CA GLY A 27 0.26 -16.28 -6.29
C GLY A 27 1.08 -15.13 -6.88
N GLN A 28 2.41 -15.09 -6.70
CA GLN A 28 3.28 -14.05 -7.25
C GLN A 28 3.23 -13.98 -8.79
N ASP A 29 2.96 -15.09 -9.45
CA ASP A 29 2.80 -15.22 -10.88
C ASP A 29 1.55 -14.53 -11.44
N ARG A 30 0.57 -14.20 -10.59
CA ARG A 30 -0.64 -13.43 -10.94
C ARG A 30 -0.38 -11.95 -11.16
N ILE A 31 0.76 -11.44 -10.69
CA ILE A 31 1.12 -10.04 -10.89
C ILE A 31 1.52 -9.83 -12.35
N PRO A 32 0.87 -8.92 -13.12
CA PRO A 32 1.26 -8.62 -14.49
C PRO A 32 2.74 -8.27 -14.58
N THR A 33 3.46 -8.92 -15.49
CA THR A 33 4.92 -8.74 -15.67
C THR A 33 5.27 -7.41 -16.32
N ARG A 34 4.32 -6.76 -16.99
CA ARG A 34 4.46 -5.47 -17.69
C ARG A 34 3.21 -4.62 -17.48
N GLY A 35 3.32 -3.34 -17.82
CA GLY A 35 2.23 -2.37 -17.69
C GLY A 35 2.01 -1.89 -16.25
N PRO A 36 1.10 -0.94 -16.06
CA PRO A 36 0.74 -0.43 -14.74
C PRO A 36 -0.08 -1.46 -13.96
N VAL A 37 0.07 -1.46 -12.65
CA VAL A 37 -0.69 -2.28 -11.72
C VAL A 37 -0.96 -1.49 -10.46
N LEU A 38 -2.17 -1.59 -9.92
CA LEU A 38 -2.45 -1.14 -8.57
C LEU A 38 -2.56 -2.37 -7.67
N LEU A 39 -1.77 -2.41 -6.59
CA LEU A 39 -1.90 -3.41 -5.54
C LEU A 39 -2.77 -2.84 -4.43
N ALA A 40 -3.90 -3.48 -4.12
CA ALA A 40 -4.76 -3.14 -3.00
C ALA A 40 -4.51 -4.14 -1.87
N ALA A 41 -3.81 -3.71 -0.82
CA ALA A 41 -3.32 -4.60 0.22
C ALA A 41 -4.01 -4.36 1.57
N ARG A 42 -4.16 -5.44 2.36
CA ARG A 42 -4.41 -5.32 3.80
C ARG A 42 -3.30 -4.50 4.45
N HIS A 43 -3.66 -3.70 5.45
CA HIS A 43 -2.70 -2.99 6.29
C HIS A 43 -2.71 -3.57 7.70
N PHE A 44 -1.72 -4.42 8.00
CA PHE A 44 -1.58 -5.07 9.30
C PHE A 44 -0.48 -4.43 10.16
N HIS A 45 0.73 -4.27 9.62
CA HIS A 45 1.87 -3.76 10.37
C HIS A 45 2.49 -2.56 9.64
N HIS A 46 2.61 -1.43 10.33
CA HIS A 46 3.08 -0.16 9.74
C HIS A 46 4.41 -0.25 8.97
N LEU A 47 5.32 -1.13 9.37
CA LEU A 47 6.65 -1.30 8.74
C LEU A 47 6.73 -2.56 7.87
N TYR A 48 6.27 -3.71 8.39
CA TYR A 48 6.53 -5.00 7.76
C TYR A 48 5.76 -5.20 6.47
N ASP A 49 4.55 -4.69 6.35
CA ASP A 49 3.74 -4.84 5.13
C ASP A 49 4.47 -4.29 3.90
N GLY A 50 5.01 -3.07 4.02
CA GLY A 50 5.81 -2.46 2.96
C GLY A 50 7.08 -3.26 2.66
N CYS A 51 7.80 -3.70 3.70
CA CYS A 51 9.02 -4.50 3.54
C CYS A 51 8.74 -5.82 2.80
N VAL A 52 7.69 -6.55 3.21
CA VAL A 52 7.30 -7.83 2.63
C VAL A 52 6.93 -7.65 1.15
N ILE A 53 6.07 -6.70 0.82
CA ILE A 53 5.61 -6.48 -0.56
C ILE A 53 6.77 -6.00 -1.45
N LEU A 54 7.59 -5.04 -1.01
CA LEU A 54 8.73 -4.54 -1.76
C LEU A 54 9.76 -5.63 -2.09
N THR A 55 9.97 -6.57 -1.18
CA THR A 55 10.95 -7.65 -1.36
C THR A 55 10.41 -8.81 -2.19
N SER A 56 9.11 -9.04 -2.16
CA SER A 56 8.46 -10.15 -2.86
C SER A 56 8.24 -9.89 -4.35
N ILE A 57 8.25 -8.63 -4.79
CA ILE A 57 7.96 -8.29 -6.20
C ILE A 57 9.24 -7.91 -6.93
N PRO A 58 9.55 -8.51 -8.10
CA PRO A 58 10.79 -8.22 -8.84
C PRO A 58 10.76 -6.86 -9.56
N ARG A 59 9.57 -6.25 -9.70
CA ARG A 59 9.37 -4.95 -10.34
C ARG A 59 9.40 -3.82 -9.30
N PRO A 60 9.81 -2.59 -9.67
CA PRO A 60 9.72 -1.44 -8.79
C PRO A 60 8.29 -1.18 -8.31
N VAL A 61 8.11 -1.14 -7.00
CA VAL A 61 6.83 -0.84 -6.33
C VAL A 61 6.93 0.54 -5.69
N HIS A 62 5.95 1.39 -5.97
CA HIS A 62 5.78 2.70 -5.36
C HIS A 62 4.62 2.63 -4.37
N ILE A 63 4.74 3.26 -3.21
CA ILE A 63 3.74 3.18 -2.14
C ILE A 63 3.03 4.52 -2.02
N LEU A 64 1.69 4.51 -1.98
CA LEU A 64 0.90 5.68 -1.59
C LEU A 64 0.96 5.83 -0.07
N VAL A 65 1.63 6.88 0.41
CA VAL A 65 1.95 7.06 1.83
C VAL A 65 1.12 8.17 2.45
N GLY A 66 0.49 7.91 3.59
CA GLY A 66 -0.08 8.94 4.46
C GLY A 66 1.00 9.47 5.41
N LEU A 67 1.21 10.78 5.48
CA LEU A 67 2.16 11.43 6.41
C LEU A 67 1.47 12.26 7.50
N ASP A 68 0.18 12.10 7.68
CA ASP A 68 -0.62 12.82 8.68
C ASP A 68 -0.34 12.42 10.14
N TRP A 69 0.32 11.29 10.35
CA TRP A 69 0.77 10.83 11.68
C TRP A 69 2.08 11.50 12.15
N VAL A 70 2.80 12.16 11.24
CA VAL A 70 4.09 12.79 11.55
C VAL A 70 3.87 14.19 12.15
N SER A 71 3.88 14.29 13.45
CA SER A 71 3.71 15.56 14.17
C SER A 71 4.99 16.42 14.19
N ASN A 72 6.19 15.82 14.16
CA ASN A 72 7.45 16.55 14.17
C ASN A 72 7.79 17.10 12.78
N PRO A 73 7.94 18.43 12.60
CA PRO A 73 8.16 19.06 11.30
C PRO A 73 9.50 18.66 10.66
N MET A 74 10.53 18.36 11.44
CA MET A 74 11.83 17.92 10.91
C MET A 74 11.70 16.49 10.35
N ILE A 75 11.10 15.57 11.10
CA ILE A 75 10.81 14.22 10.64
C ILE A 75 9.94 14.28 9.38
N GLY A 76 8.92 15.14 9.37
CA GLY A 76 8.07 15.34 8.21
C GLY A 76 8.82 15.81 6.96
N ARG A 77 9.84 16.67 7.10
CA ARG A 77 10.70 17.06 5.96
C ARG A 77 11.55 15.89 5.45
N VAL A 78 12.17 15.14 6.35
CA VAL A 78 12.97 13.96 5.98
C VAL A 78 12.11 12.91 5.29
N MET A 79 10.93 12.62 5.83
CA MET A 79 10.00 11.66 5.24
C MET A 79 9.50 12.10 3.86
N ARG A 80 9.13 13.38 3.70
CA ARG A 80 8.76 13.92 2.37
C ARG A 80 9.91 13.84 1.37
N PHE A 81 11.13 14.12 1.80
CA PHE A 81 12.30 13.98 0.94
C PHE A 81 12.52 12.51 0.53
N ALA A 82 12.43 11.57 1.47
CA ALA A 82 12.53 10.14 1.20
C ALA A 82 11.43 9.66 0.23
N CYS A 83 10.17 10.06 0.46
CA CYS A 83 9.06 9.73 -0.44
C CYS A 83 9.29 10.29 -1.86
N ARG A 84 9.75 11.54 -1.98
CA ARG A 84 10.11 12.12 -3.29
C ARG A 84 11.21 11.34 -4.00
N SER A 85 12.27 10.98 -3.27
CA SER A 85 13.39 10.19 -3.83
C SER A 85 12.96 8.81 -4.29
N ALA A 86 12.01 8.19 -3.59
CA ALA A 86 11.41 6.92 -3.94
C ALA A 86 10.26 7.06 -4.97
N ARG A 87 9.86 8.29 -5.32
CA ARG A 87 8.67 8.58 -6.13
C ARG A 87 7.39 7.97 -5.54
N TRP A 88 7.26 8.02 -4.22
CA TRP A 88 6.09 7.57 -3.49
C TRP A 88 5.09 8.72 -3.35
N PRO A 89 3.89 8.63 -3.93
CA PRO A 89 2.88 9.66 -3.80
C PRO A 89 2.49 9.83 -2.33
N VAL A 90 2.32 11.10 -1.90
CA VAL A 90 2.02 11.42 -0.50
C VAL A 90 0.63 12.01 -0.39
N VAL A 91 -0.20 11.41 0.47
CA VAL A 91 -1.50 11.93 0.86
C VAL A 91 -1.48 12.44 2.30
N ALA A 92 -2.42 13.31 2.62
CA ALA A 92 -2.67 13.76 3.97
C ALA A 92 -4.18 13.71 4.23
N ARG A 93 -4.56 13.20 5.40
CA ARG A 93 -5.97 13.13 5.82
C ARG A 93 -6.27 14.31 6.73
N PRO A 94 -7.41 15.02 6.53
CA PRO A 94 -7.83 16.06 7.45
C PRO A 94 -8.24 15.43 8.79
N GLY A 95 -7.88 16.05 9.90
CA GLY A 95 -8.27 15.56 11.21
C GLY A 95 -7.66 16.33 12.36
N ALA A 96 -8.29 16.23 13.53
CA ALA A 96 -7.88 16.95 14.74
C ALA A 96 -6.45 16.56 15.21
N HIS A 97 -6.02 15.34 14.94
CA HIS A 97 -4.71 14.84 15.35
C HIS A 97 -3.59 15.21 14.37
N SER A 98 -3.91 15.52 13.11
CA SER A 98 -2.92 15.80 12.07
C SER A 98 -2.64 17.29 11.90
N GLY A 99 -3.52 18.17 12.37
CA GLY A 99 -3.46 19.60 12.08
C GLY A 99 -3.64 19.96 10.58
N VAL A 100 -3.94 18.96 9.73
CA VAL A 100 -4.12 19.14 8.29
C VAL A 100 -5.51 19.71 8.01
N THR A 101 -5.58 20.85 7.32
CA THR A 101 -6.87 21.42 6.91
C THR A 101 -7.48 20.62 5.75
N ALA A 102 -8.80 20.70 5.57
CA ALA A 102 -9.48 20.08 4.43
C ALA A 102 -8.92 20.56 3.07
N ARG A 103 -8.51 21.84 3.01
CA ARG A 103 -7.90 22.44 1.81
C ARG A 103 -6.54 21.82 1.53
N ASP A 104 -5.67 21.69 2.53
CA ASP A 104 -4.33 21.12 2.37
C ASP A 104 -4.42 19.63 2.01
N ALA A 105 -5.35 18.90 2.63
CA ALA A 105 -5.65 17.50 2.27
C ALA A 105 -6.09 17.38 0.80
N ALA A 106 -6.95 18.26 0.32
CA ALA A 106 -7.40 18.26 -1.07
C ALA A 106 -6.27 18.59 -2.06
N ILE A 107 -5.35 19.48 -1.70
CA ILE A 107 -4.16 19.79 -2.50
C ILE A 107 -3.23 18.57 -2.55
N ALA A 108 -2.92 17.98 -1.39
CA ALA A 108 -2.07 16.80 -1.30
C ALA A 108 -2.67 15.61 -2.09
N PHE A 109 -3.99 15.42 -2.02
CA PHE A 109 -4.66 14.36 -2.76
C PHE A 109 -4.55 14.56 -4.28
N ARG A 110 -4.76 15.79 -4.78
CA ARG A 110 -4.60 16.08 -6.22
C ARG A 110 -3.17 15.84 -6.69
N GLN A 111 -2.18 16.27 -5.90
CA GLN A 111 -0.77 16.03 -6.23
C GLN A 111 -0.47 14.53 -6.26
N ALA A 112 -0.91 13.78 -5.25
CA ALA A 112 -0.72 12.33 -5.20
C ALA A 112 -1.42 11.61 -6.36
N ALA A 113 -2.59 12.09 -6.79
CA ALA A 113 -3.27 11.54 -7.96
C ALA A 113 -2.45 11.76 -9.24
N ASN A 114 -1.93 12.97 -9.47
CA ASN A 114 -1.08 13.27 -10.63
C ASN A 114 0.21 12.42 -10.60
N ASP A 115 0.90 12.37 -9.45
CA ASP A 115 2.11 11.55 -9.29
C ASP A 115 1.82 10.07 -9.59
N SER A 116 0.66 9.57 -9.17
CA SER A 116 0.23 8.20 -9.43
C SER A 116 -0.09 7.94 -10.91
N LEU A 117 -0.74 8.90 -11.59
CA LEU A 117 -0.97 8.80 -13.04
C LEU A 117 0.34 8.77 -13.82
N ASP A 118 1.34 9.54 -13.41
CA ASP A 118 2.65 9.52 -14.04
C ASP A 118 3.35 8.16 -13.86
N LEU A 119 3.21 7.55 -12.68
CA LEU A 119 3.69 6.17 -12.45
C LEU A 119 2.98 5.17 -13.38
N PHE A 120 1.66 5.28 -13.55
CA PHE A 120 0.91 4.40 -14.45
C PHE A 120 1.31 4.61 -15.92
N ARG A 121 1.53 5.85 -16.37
CA ARG A 121 2.05 6.14 -17.73
C ARG A 121 3.40 5.46 -17.99
N GLU A 122 4.22 5.32 -16.95
CA GLU A 122 5.50 4.62 -17.02
C GLU A 122 5.38 3.09 -16.82
N GLY A 123 4.17 2.56 -16.72
CA GLY A 123 3.95 1.12 -16.49
C GLY A 123 4.43 0.64 -15.12
N ARG A 124 4.38 1.48 -14.08
CA ARG A 124 4.85 1.16 -12.72
C ARG A 124 3.76 0.51 -11.87
N ILE A 125 4.18 -0.10 -10.76
CA ILE A 125 3.30 -0.67 -9.75
C ILE A 125 3.08 0.36 -8.64
N LEU A 126 1.82 0.62 -8.30
CA LEU A 126 1.43 1.42 -7.15
C LEU A 126 0.80 0.52 -6.08
N LEU A 127 1.33 0.53 -4.88
CA LEU A 127 0.76 -0.11 -3.71
C LEU A 127 -0.07 0.90 -2.93
N VAL A 128 -1.28 0.49 -2.59
CA VAL A 128 -2.16 1.23 -1.68
C VAL A 128 -2.64 0.33 -0.56
N PHE A 129 -2.87 0.92 0.60
CA PHE A 129 -3.51 0.28 1.75
C PHE A 129 -4.88 0.95 1.95
N PRO A 130 -5.96 0.43 1.33
CA PRO A 130 -7.24 1.13 1.30
C PRO A 130 -7.90 1.29 2.67
N GLU A 131 -7.54 0.50 3.66
CA GLU A 131 -7.98 0.65 5.05
C GLU A 131 -7.47 1.96 5.69
N GLY A 132 -6.32 2.46 5.21
CA GLY A 132 -5.70 3.70 5.67
C GLY A 132 -4.95 3.61 7.00
N TYR A 133 -5.20 2.59 7.82
CA TYR A 133 -4.55 2.39 9.12
C TYR A 133 -4.14 0.93 9.29
N PRO A 134 -2.91 0.68 9.81
CA PRO A 134 -2.49 -0.67 10.15
C PRO A 134 -3.14 -1.15 11.47
N ASN A 135 -3.13 -2.46 11.71
CA ASN A 135 -3.55 -3.00 13.00
C ASN A 135 -2.49 -2.72 14.08
N ILE A 136 -1.20 -2.80 13.71
CA ILE A 136 -0.09 -2.53 14.60
C ILE A 136 0.63 -1.27 14.15
N ASP A 137 0.48 -0.20 14.95
CA ASP A 137 1.12 1.10 14.74
C ASP A 137 1.63 1.65 16.08
N PRO A 138 2.87 2.17 16.14
CA PRO A 138 3.42 2.74 17.37
C PRO A 138 2.80 4.09 17.74
N SER A 139 2.13 4.75 16.79
CA SER A 139 1.57 6.09 16.99
C SER A 139 0.07 6.06 17.23
N TYR A 140 -0.70 5.57 16.29
CA TYR A 140 -2.15 5.54 16.36
C TYR A 140 -2.78 4.59 15.35
N THR A 141 -3.73 3.80 15.79
CA THR A 141 -4.67 3.08 14.93
C THR A 141 -6.08 3.15 15.54
N PRO A 142 -7.13 3.32 14.74
CA PRO A 142 -8.50 3.21 15.21
C PRO A 142 -8.97 1.74 15.34
N LYS A 143 -8.17 0.76 14.87
CA LYS A 143 -8.49 -0.67 14.97
C LYS A 143 -8.39 -1.14 16.41
N ARG A 144 -9.36 -1.95 16.84
CA ARG A 144 -9.49 -2.41 18.22
C ARG A 144 -8.61 -3.61 18.54
N ASP A 145 -8.35 -4.44 17.53
CA ASP A 145 -7.55 -5.65 17.67
C ASP A 145 -6.85 -6.06 16.34
N GLU A 146 -6.05 -7.11 16.41
CA GLU A 146 -5.28 -7.61 15.26
C GLU A 146 -6.15 -8.25 14.16
N SER A 147 -7.39 -8.63 14.46
CA SER A 147 -8.33 -9.26 13.52
C SER A 147 -9.18 -8.24 12.78
N GLU A 148 -9.28 -7.00 13.28
CA GLU A 148 -10.18 -5.99 12.72
C GLU A 148 -9.74 -5.51 11.35
N PHE A 149 -10.71 -5.43 10.43
CA PHE A 149 -10.58 -4.80 9.12
C PHE A 149 -11.42 -3.53 9.10
N LEU A 150 -10.84 -2.44 8.65
CA LEU A 150 -11.61 -1.24 8.34
C LEU A 150 -12.20 -1.33 6.93
N PRO A 151 -13.35 -0.67 6.68
CA PRO A 151 -13.87 -0.54 5.32
C PRO A 151 -12.87 0.15 4.39
N PHE A 152 -12.80 -0.32 3.17
CA PHE A 152 -11.89 0.25 2.18
C PHE A 152 -12.31 1.65 1.75
N GLN A 153 -11.38 2.59 1.84
CA GLN A 153 -11.56 3.95 1.29
C GLN A 153 -11.52 3.88 -0.24
N GLN A 154 -12.56 4.38 -0.90
CA GLN A 154 -12.74 4.24 -2.35
C GLN A 154 -11.81 5.16 -3.20
N GLY A 155 -10.88 5.86 -2.58
CA GLY A 155 -9.96 6.77 -3.28
C GLY A 155 -9.13 6.08 -4.37
N TYR A 156 -8.70 4.86 -4.13
CA TYR A 156 -7.93 4.08 -5.10
C TYR A 156 -8.72 3.69 -6.35
N LEU A 157 -10.02 3.41 -6.20
CA LEU A 157 -10.90 3.13 -7.35
C LEU A 157 -11.12 4.36 -8.21
N ARG A 158 -11.27 5.54 -7.58
CA ARG A 158 -11.36 6.81 -8.33
C ARG A 158 -10.08 7.06 -9.11
N LEU A 159 -8.92 6.73 -8.55
CA LEU A 159 -7.63 6.82 -9.22
C LEU A 159 -7.55 5.88 -10.43
N VAL A 160 -7.96 4.60 -10.27
CA VAL A 160 -7.99 3.63 -11.38
C VAL A 160 -8.93 4.07 -12.49
N LYS A 161 -10.15 4.54 -12.14
CA LYS A 161 -11.11 5.07 -13.12
C LYS A 161 -10.59 6.32 -13.82
N LEU A 162 -9.84 7.18 -13.14
CA LEU A 162 -9.19 8.33 -13.76
C LEU A 162 -8.08 7.89 -14.71
N ALA A 163 -7.26 6.93 -14.31
CA ALA A 163 -6.21 6.37 -15.15
C ALA A 163 -6.78 5.71 -16.42
N ALA A 164 -7.89 4.98 -16.31
CA ALA A 164 -8.57 4.37 -17.47
C ALA A 164 -9.05 5.40 -18.50
N ARG A 165 -9.40 6.60 -18.05
CA ARG A 165 -9.84 7.70 -18.95
C ARG A 165 -8.67 8.46 -19.58
N GLU A 166 -7.60 8.68 -18.85
CA GLU A 166 -6.52 9.60 -19.23
C GLU A 166 -5.25 8.91 -19.70
N VAL A 167 -5.05 7.65 -19.36
CA VAL A 167 -3.78 6.93 -19.57
C VAL A 167 -4.03 5.59 -20.24
N MET A 168 -4.49 4.62 -19.46
CA MET A 168 -4.76 3.23 -19.85
C MET A 168 -5.44 2.49 -18.72
N GLU A 169 -6.01 1.35 -19.02
CA GLU A 169 -6.55 0.44 -18.03
C GLU A 169 -5.48 -0.02 -17.04
N VAL A 170 -5.80 0.05 -15.75
CA VAL A 170 -4.93 -0.35 -14.65
C VAL A 170 -5.61 -1.46 -13.87
N PRO A 171 -5.17 -2.72 -14.00
CA PRO A 171 -5.72 -3.81 -13.21
C PRO A 171 -5.39 -3.62 -11.73
N VAL A 172 -6.35 -3.98 -10.87
CA VAL A 172 -6.17 -4.01 -9.42
C VAL A 172 -5.89 -5.45 -9.00
N VAL A 173 -4.76 -5.68 -8.34
CA VAL A 173 -4.41 -6.97 -7.75
C VAL A 173 -4.70 -6.92 -6.25
N PRO A 174 -5.67 -7.72 -5.75
CA PRO A 174 -5.91 -7.85 -4.32
C PRO A 174 -4.73 -8.54 -3.64
N VAL A 175 -4.30 -8.03 -2.49
CA VAL A 175 -3.15 -8.56 -1.75
C VAL A 175 -3.54 -8.82 -0.29
N GLY A 176 -3.46 -10.07 0.12
CA GLY A 176 -3.66 -10.50 1.49
C GLY A 176 -2.35 -10.59 2.25
N LEU A 177 -2.37 -10.18 3.49
CA LEU A 177 -1.29 -10.33 4.47
C LEU A 177 -1.88 -11.00 5.72
N GLU A 178 -1.47 -12.22 5.98
CA GLU A 178 -1.83 -12.96 7.18
C GLU A 178 -0.62 -13.04 8.09
N TYR A 179 -0.81 -12.60 9.34
CA TYR A 179 0.22 -12.60 10.36
C TYR A 179 -0.17 -13.54 11.50
N GLN A 180 0.75 -14.40 11.90
CA GLN A 180 0.62 -15.28 13.05
C GLN A 180 1.86 -15.15 13.93
N ARG A 181 1.66 -15.25 15.26
CA ARG A 181 2.79 -15.29 16.18
C ARG A 181 3.53 -16.63 15.98
N GLY A 182 4.80 -16.54 15.64
CA GLY A 182 5.67 -17.70 15.55
C GLY A 182 6.32 -18.05 16.90
N ASP A 183 7.20 -19.02 16.88
CA ASP A 183 8.03 -19.35 18.04
C ASP A 183 9.06 -18.22 18.27
N GLY A 184 9.07 -17.67 19.49
CA GLY A 184 9.92 -16.53 19.85
C GLY A 184 9.37 -15.19 19.35
N ASP A 185 10.28 -14.29 18.95
CA ASP A 185 9.95 -12.89 18.58
C ASP A 185 9.64 -12.70 17.08
N ARG A 186 9.60 -13.78 16.29
CA ARG A 186 9.38 -13.70 14.84
C ARG A 186 7.91 -13.85 14.51
N TRP A 187 7.49 -13.14 13.45
CA TRP A 187 6.18 -13.31 12.85
C TRP A 187 6.23 -14.31 11.70
N GLN A 188 5.29 -15.22 11.67
CA GLN A 188 4.98 -16.00 10.47
C GLN A 188 4.04 -15.15 9.59
N VAL A 189 4.48 -14.88 8.37
CA VAL A 189 3.74 -14.02 7.45
C VAL A 189 3.46 -14.76 6.16
N THR A 190 2.19 -14.86 5.79
CA THR A 190 1.81 -15.34 4.47
C THR A 190 1.30 -14.17 3.63
N LEU A 191 2.03 -13.88 2.55
CA LEU A 191 1.67 -12.89 1.54
C LEU A 191 1.00 -13.61 0.37
N ARG A 192 -0.26 -13.23 0.05
CA ARG A 192 -1.02 -13.82 -1.05
C ARG A 192 -1.44 -12.76 -2.06
N PHE A 193 -1.21 -13.05 -3.33
CA PHE A 193 -1.70 -12.22 -4.44
C PHE A 193 -2.93 -12.89 -5.06
N GLY A 194 -4.01 -12.13 -5.22
CA GLY A 194 -5.21 -12.55 -5.95
C GLY A 194 -5.09 -12.33 -7.45
N ASP A 195 -6.10 -12.74 -8.19
CA ASP A 195 -6.17 -12.51 -9.61
C ASP A 195 -6.42 -11.02 -9.91
N PRO A 196 -5.84 -10.46 -10.99
CA PRO A 196 -6.09 -9.08 -11.38
C PRO A 196 -7.57 -8.83 -11.69
N VAL A 197 -8.12 -7.75 -11.14
CA VAL A 197 -9.50 -7.33 -11.33
C VAL A 197 -9.51 -6.04 -12.14
N THR A 198 -10.32 -6.01 -13.20
CA THR A 198 -10.66 -4.78 -13.93
C THR A 198 -11.79 -4.06 -13.22
N VAL A 199 -11.68 -2.72 -13.08
CA VAL A 199 -12.67 -1.92 -12.35
C VAL A 199 -13.71 -1.35 -13.33
N ASP A 200 -14.66 -2.19 -13.74
CA ASP A 200 -15.68 -1.82 -14.73
C ASP A 200 -17.00 -1.39 -14.09
N ASP A 201 -17.35 -1.96 -12.95
CA ASP A 201 -18.67 -1.79 -12.34
C ASP A 201 -18.64 -1.22 -10.91
N ALA A 202 -19.83 -1.09 -10.32
CA ALA A 202 -20.01 -0.59 -8.96
C ALA A 202 -19.63 -1.64 -7.88
N ASP A 203 -19.63 -2.92 -8.26
CA ASP A 203 -19.40 -4.02 -7.34
C ASP A 203 -17.90 -4.34 -7.16
N ALA A 204 -17.06 -3.93 -8.08
CA ALA A 204 -15.61 -4.15 -8.04
C ALA A 204 -14.97 -3.72 -6.70
N ALA A 205 -15.48 -2.66 -6.07
CA ALA A 205 -15.01 -2.22 -4.76
C ALA A 205 -15.20 -3.28 -3.68
N ARG A 206 -16.41 -3.83 -3.62
CA ARG A 206 -16.79 -4.85 -2.65
C ARG A 206 -16.06 -6.16 -2.91
N ASP A 207 -15.91 -6.51 -4.17
CA ASP A 207 -15.24 -7.75 -4.57
C ASP A 207 -13.74 -7.71 -4.25
N ILE A 208 -13.07 -6.59 -4.51
CA ILE A 208 -11.66 -6.39 -4.13
C ILE A 208 -11.49 -6.46 -2.61
N GLU A 209 -12.33 -5.75 -1.84
CA GLU A 209 -12.28 -5.80 -0.38
C GLU A 209 -12.51 -7.21 0.15
N HIS A 210 -13.51 -7.91 -0.37
CA HIS A 210 -13.81 -9.30 0.00
C HIS A 210 -12.63 -10.24 -0.31
N GLN A 211 -12.02 -10.10 -1.49
CA GLN A 211 -10.86 -10.90 -1.85
C GLN A 211 -9.66 -10.63 -0.93
N VAL A 212 -9.36 -9.35 -0.62
CA VAL A 212 -8.26 -9.01 0.29
C VAL A 212 -8.50 -9.61 1.67
N ARG A 213 -9.73 -9.55 2.20
CA ARG A 213 -10.09 -10.18 3.47
C ARG A 213 -9.88 -11.70 3.43
N ALA A 214 -10.38 -12.36 2.41
CA ALA A 214 -10.24 -13.81 2.24
C ALA A 214 -8.76 -14.24 2.11
N LEU A 215 -7.96 -13.52 1.32
CA LEU A 215 -6.53 -13.76 1.17
C LEU A 215 -5.73 -13.48 2.46
N SER A 216 -6.28 -12.72 3.39
CA SER A 216 -5.66 -12.37 4.67
C SER A 216 -6.07 -13.30 5.82
N GLY A 217 -6.70 -14.45 5.53
CA GLY A 217 -7.11 -15.41 6.55
C GLY A 217 -8.32 -14.97 7.38
N ALA A 218 -9.06 -13.91 6.96
CA ALA A 218 -10.29 -13.55 7.64
C ALA A 218 -11.34 -14.66 7.45
N PRO A 219 -12.12 -15.01 8.49
CA PRO A 219 -13.23 -15.93 8.34
C PRO A 219 -14.23 -15.38 7.32
N ARG A 220 -14.77 -16.30 6.51
CA ARG A 220 -15.78 -15.99 5.48
C ARG A 220 -17.10 -15.58 6.10
#